data_558c76f4ff016ecdd4d4940905a3662a
#
_entry.id   558c76f4ff016ecdd4d4940905a3662a
#
_cell.length_a   1.000
_cell.length_b   1.000
_cell.length_c   1.000
_cell.angle_alpha   90.00
_cell.angle_beta   90.00
_cell.angle_gamma   90.00
#
_symmetry.space_group_name_H-M   'P 1'
#
loop_
_entity.id
_entity.type
_entity.pdbx_description
1 polymer ?
#
loop_
_entity_poly.entity_id
_entity_poly.type
_entity_poly.pdbx_seq_one_letter_code
_entity_poly.pdbx_strand_id
1 'polypeptide(L)'
;FNKVFKKYDIMNDIMSLGIHRIWKKNLIQMMNPTSKKKLIDVGCGTGDMTKLYLEYTNNNSTILCVDSNINMIKECKKNLKKYKNIKWKVCNAERLNVPDNSFDFYTISFGLRNAKNINKSLKEAHRVLKSGGRFLCLEFSKIENNNLEILYKNYSKLIPKIGEIVVGEKKPYEYLVKSIENFISQKQLIEKMKQSNFKNC
;
A
#
# COMPACT_ATOMS: atom_id res chain seq x y z
N PHE A 1 -13.29 -3.96 7.51
CA PHE A 1 -13.01 -3.33 6.19
C PHE A 1 -14.19 -3.35 5.22
N ASN A 2 -15.06 -4.37 5.24
CA ASN A 2 -16.19 -4.48 4.30
C ASN A 2 -17.23 -3.34 4.39
N LYS A 3 -17.31 -2.61 5.50
CA LYS A 3 -18.26 -1.49 5.67
C LYS A 3 -17.65 -0.12 5.36
N VAL A 4 -16.32 -0.01 5.36
CA VAL A 4 -15.61 1.29 5.33
C VAL A 4 -14.85 1.52 4.03
N PHE A 5 -14.89 0.56 3.07
CA PHE A 5 -14.12 0.68 1.82
C PHE A 5 -14.41 1.98 1.03
N LYS A 6 -15.64 2.49 1.07
CA LYS A 6 -16.02 3.76 0.42
C LYS A 6 -15.41 5.01 1.09
N LYS A 7 -14.98 4.87 2.34
CA LYS A 7 -14.43 5.97 3.15
C LYS A 7 -12.95 5.72 3.52
N TYR A 8 -12.29 4.76 2.83
CA TYR A 8 -10.92 4.35 3.12
C TYR A 8 -9.92 5.51 2.97
N ASP A 9 -10.12 6.36 1.97
CA ASP A 9 -9.28 7.53 1.74
C ASP A 9 -9.42 8.54 2.88
N ILE A 10 -10.63 8.72 3.41
CA ILE A 10 -10.87 9.55 4.61
C ILE A 10 -10.13 9.00 5.83
N MET A 11 -10.07 7.67 5.98
CA MET A 11 -9.27 7.05 7.06
C MET A 11 -7.79 7.42 6.94
N ASN A 12 -7.23 7.32 5.74
CA ASN A 12 -5.85 7.70 5.50
C ASN A 12 -5.62 9.21 5.70
N ASP A 13 -6.55 10.05 5.26
CA ASP A 13 -6.50 11.50 5.48
C ASP A 13 -6.48 11.82 6.99
N ILE A 14 -7.37 11.22 7.77
CA ILE A 14 -7.40 11.41 9.24
C ILE A 14 -6.09 10.92 9.87
N MET A 15 -5.61 9.71 9.53
CA MET A 15 -4.40 9.16 10.12
C MET A 15 -3.15 9.98 9.85
N SER A 16 -3.05 10.56 8.66
CA SER A 16 -1.85 11.25 8.19
C SER A 16 -2.00 12.76 8.11
N LEU A 17 -3.14 13.33 8.57
CA LEU A 17 -3.49 14.73 8.32
C LEU A 17 -3.38 15.12 6.83
N GLY A 18 -3.73 14.19 5.93
CA GLY A 18 -3.67 14.36 4.48
C GLY A 18 -2.28 14.20 3.85
N ILE A 19 -1.22 14.09 4.65
CA ILE A 19 0.19 14.00 4.17
C ILE A 19 0.43 12.74 3.34
N HIS A 20 -0.33 11.66 3.54
CA HIS A 20 -0.20 10.42 2.74
C HIS A 20 -0.27 10.66 1.23
N ARG A 21 -0.96 11.71 0.78
CA ARG A 21 -1.07 12.08 -0.64
C ARG A 21 0.28 12.54 -1.20
N ILE A 22 1.05 13.28 -0.40
CA ILE A 22 2.40 13.71 -0.73
C ILE A 22 3.33 12.49 -0.74
N TRP A 23 3.24 11.62 0.27
CA TRP A 23 4.07 10.40 0.33
C TRP A 23 3.84 9.49 -0.87
N LYS A 24 2.58 9.32 -1.31
CA LYS A 24 2.26 8.54 -2.53
C LYS A 24 2.90 9.15 -3.78
N LYS A 25 2.85 10.48 -3.94
CA LYS A 25 3.52 11.17 -5.06
C LYS A 25 5.04 10.98 -5.02
N ASN A 26 5.64 11.16 -3.85
CA ASN A 26 7.09 10.95 -3.67
C ASN A 26 7.48 9.49 -3.99
N LEU A 27 6.66 8.51 -3.62
CA LEU A 27 6.90 7.12 -3.94
C LEU A 27 6.96 6.88 -5.46
N ILE A 28 6.05 7.49 -6.23
CA ILE A 28 6.07 7.43 -7.70
C ILE A 28 7.32 8.11 -8.27
N GLN A 29 7.72 9.26 -7.71
CA GLN A 29 8.95 9.95 -8.15
C GLN A 29 10.20 9.11 -7.86
N MET A 30 10.29 8.49 -6.67
CA MET A 30 11.37 7.56 -6.32
C MET A 30 11.40 6.32 -7.22
N MET A 31 10.24 5.83 -7.63
CA MET A 31 10.11 4.74 -8.59
C MET A 31 10.71 5.13 -9.95
N ASN A 32 10.62 6.40 -10.32
CA ASN A 32 11.06 6.96 -11.61
C ASN A 32 10.63 6.06 -12.80
N PRO A 33 9.33 5.83 -12.97
CA PRO A 33 8.85 4.90 -13.97
C PRO A 33 8.99 5.49 -15.37
N THR A 34 9.54 4.70 -16.28
CA THR A 34 9.52 4.99 -17.72
C THR A 34 8.27 4.38 -18.36
N SER A 35 7.92 4.84 -19.57
CA SER A 35 6.79 4.28 -20.33
C SER A 35 6.98 2.77 -20.63
N LYS A 36 5.87 2.08 -20.89
CA LYS A 36 5.82 0.65 -21.25
C LYS A 36 6.26 -0.33 -20.15
N LYS A 37 6.44 0.12 -18.92
CA LYS A 37 6.77 -0.73 -17.77
C LYS A 37 5.53 -1.40 -17.19
N LYS A 38 5.73 -2.56 -16.56
CA LYS A 38 4.67 -3.34 -15.91
C LYS A 38 4.73 -3.13 -14.40
N LEU A 39 3.64 -2.63 -13.83
CA LEU A 39 3.45 -2.49 -12.39
C LEU A 39 2.52 -3.57 -11.86
N ILE A 40 2.84 -4.13 -10.70
CA ILE A 40 1.86 -4.82 -9.83
C ILE A 40 1.64 -3.96 -8.59
N ASP A 41 0.38 -3.56 -8.35
CA ASP A 41 -0.04 -2.76 -7.19
C ASP A 41 -0.82 -3.67 -6.24
N VAL A 42 -0.18 -4.07 -5.13
CA VAL A 42 -0.69 -5.07 -4.18
C VAL A 42 -1.27 -4.39 -2.95
N GLY A 43 -2.47 -4.81 -2.54
CA GLY A 43 -3.28 -4.04 -1.60
C GLY A 43 -3.71 -2.73 -2.25
N CYS A 44 -4.12 -2.78 -3.52
CA CYS A 44 -4.40 -1.59 -4.33
C CYS A 44 -5.56 -0.73 -3.79
N GLY A 45 -6.40 -1.28 -2.92
CA GLY A 45 -7.53 -0.56 -2.33
C GLY A 45 -8.44 0.04 -3.39
N THR A 46 -8.65 1.35 -3.31
CA THR A 46 -9.47 2.13 -4.24
C THR A 46 -8.76 2.53 -5.54
N GLY A 47 -7.45 2.23 -5.66
CA GLY A 47 -6.66 2.41 -6.87
C GLY A 47 -5.84 3.70 -6.94
N ASP A 48 -5.60 4.38 -5.84
CA ASP A 48 -4.90 5.67 -5.79
C ASP A 48 -3.46 5.59 -6.35
N MET A 49 -2.69 4.57 -5.93
CA MET A 49 -1.31 4.39 -6.41
C MET A 49 -1.29 4.09 -7.90
N THR A 50 -2.18 3.20 -8.34
CA THR A 50 -2.36 2.87 -9.76
C THR A 50 -2.70 4.12 -10.58
N LYS A 51 -3.61 4.98 -10.08
CA LYS A 51 -3.98 6.24 -10.75
C LYS A 51 -2.77 7.17 -10.90
N LEU A 52 -2.04 7.42 -9.81
CA LEU A 52 -0.85 8.27 -9.83
C LEU A 52 0.23 7.74 -10.79
N TYR A 53 0.44 6.42 -10.80
CA TYR A 53 1.38 5.79 -11.72
C TYR A 53 0.97 5.98 -13.19
N LEU A 54 -0.30 5.78 -13.52
CA LEU A 54 -0.83 5.99 -14.87
C LEU A 54 -0.72 7.44 -15.33
N GLU A 55 -1.04 8.38 -14.44
CA GLU A 55 -0.90 9.81 -14.72
C GLU A 55 0.57 10.19 -14.97
N TYR A 56 1.50 9.66 -14.18
CA TYR A 56 2.92 9.90 -14.33
C TYR A 56 3.49 9.31 -15.64
N THR A 57 3.00 8.14 -16.06
CA THR A 57 3.46 7.45 -17.29
C THR A 57 2.63 7.77 -18.53
N ASN A 58 1.79 8.81 -18.49
CA ASN A 58 0.87 9.19 -19.58
C ASN A 58 0.04 8.01 -20.14
N ASN A 59 -0.43 7.14 -19.25
CA ASN A 59 -1.22 5.93 -19.57
C ASN A 59 -0.49 4.89 -20.46
N ASN A 60 0.83 4.97 -20.57
CA ASN A 60 1.59 4.08 -21.46
C ASN A 60 2.28 2.94 -20.69
N SER A 61 1.55 2.33 -19.76
CA SER A 61 2.04 1.23 -18.92
C SER A 61 0.94 0.20 -18.69
N THR A 62 1.32 -1.03 -18.35
CA THR A 62 0.38 -2.10 -18.00
C THR A 62 0.41 -2.33 -16.49
N ILE A 63 -0.76 -2.42 -15.87
CA ILE A 63 -0.87 -2.58 -14.42
C ILE A 63 -1.72 -3.79 -14.07
N LEU A 64 -1.29 -4.50 -13.03
CA LEU A 64 -2.09 -5.47 -12.33
C LEU A 64 -2.42 -4.95 -10.93
N CYS A 65 -3.68 -4.63 -10.69
CA CYS A 65 -4.20 -4.29 -9.37
C CYS A 65 -4.59 -5.57 -8.63
N VAL A 66 -4.06 -5.73 -7.43
CA VAL A 66 -4.33 -6.89 -6.57
C VAL A 66 -4.83 -6.42 -5.21
N ASP A 67 -5.91 -7.02 -4.73
CA ASP A 67 -6.39 -6.85 -3.36
C ASP A 67 -7.04 -8.15 -2.88
N SER A 68 -6.97 -8.45 -1.59
CA SER A 68 -7.62 -9.61 -1.00
C SER A 68 -9.15 -9.40 -0.82
N ASN A 69 -9.59 -8.14 -0.83
CA ASN A 69 -10.99 -7.75 -0.67
C ASN A 69 -11.64 -7.47 -2.03
N ILE A 70 -12.62 -8.29 -2.40
CA ILE A 70 -13.37 -8.15 -3.65
C ILE A 70 -14.08 -6.78 -3.78
N ASN A 71 -14.51 -6.18 -2.66
CA ASN A 71 -15.17 -4.88 -2.68
C ASN A 71 -14.18 -3.75 -2.99
N MET A 72 -12.93 -3.85 -2.55
CA MET A 72 -11.84 -2.94 -2.95
C MET A 72 -11.58 -3.04 -4.46
N ILE A 73 -11.49 -4.25 -5.01
CA ILE A 73 -11.33 -4.45 -6.46
C ILE A 73 -12.51 -3.86 -7.24
N LYS A 74 -13.75 -4.01 -6.76
CA LYS A 74 -14.92 -3.40 -7.41
C LYS A 74 -14.85 -1.88 -7.43
N GLU A 75 -14.47 -1.26 -6.30
CA GLU A 75 -14.34 0.19 -6.22
C GLU A 75 -13.14 0.70 -7.04
N CYS A 76 -12.01 0.00 -7.01
CA CYS A 76 -10.85 0.28 -7.86
C CYS A 76 -11.24 0.29 -9.35
N LYS A 77 -11.98 -0.72 -9.82
CA LYS A 77 -12.48 -0.78 -11.20
C LYS A 77 -13.35 0.42 -11.56
N LYS A 78 -14.24 0.81 -10.65
CA LYS A 78 -15.12 1.97 -10.86
C LYS A 78 -14.33 3.27 -10.97
N ASN A 79 -13.37 3.49 -10.06
CA ASN A 79 -12.56 4.70 -10.02
C ASN A 79 -11.64 4.82 -11.24
N LEU A 80 -11.16 3.69 -11.75
CA LEU A 80 -10.19 3.62 -12.84
C LEU A 80 -10.82 3.24 -14.19
N LYS A 81 -12.15 3.30 -14.34
CA LYS A 81 -12.88 2.86 -15.55
C LYS A 81 -12.44 3.53 -16.87
N LYS A 82 -11.85 4.74 -16.77
CA LYS A 82 -11.35 5.49 -17.94
C LYS A 82 -10.02 4.95 -18.49
N TYR A 83 -9.29 4.14 -17.72
CA TYR A 83 -7.99 3.60 -18.11
C TYR A 83 -8.14 2.18 -18.68
N LYS A 84 -7.46 1.87 -19.79
CA LYS A 84 -7.63 0.61 -20.53
C LYS A 84 -6.63 -0.49 -20.17
N ASN A 85 -5.45 -0.13 -19.70
CA ASN A 85 -4.32 -1.06 -19.55
C ASN A 85 -4.21 -1.63 -18.12
N ILE A 86 -5.34 -1.85 -17.45
CA ILE A 86 -5.40 -2.36 -16.09
C ILE A 86 -6.04 -3.74 -16.07
N LYS A 87 -5.40 -4.67 -15.36
CA LYS A 87 -5.97 -5.97 -14.98
C LYS A 87 -6.22 -5.96 -13.47
N TRP A 88 -7.19 -6.74 -13.02
CA TRP A 88 -7.57 -6.84 -11.62
C TRP A 88 -7.60 -8.28 -11.17
N LYS A 89 -7.12 -8.54 -9.95
CA LYS A 89 -7.10 -9.87 -9.37
C LYS A 89 -7.41 -9.82 -7.88
N VAL A 90 -8.29 -10.71 -7.44
CA VAL A 90 -8.54 -10.92 -6.01
C VAL A 90 -7.59 -12.01 -5.54
N CYS A 91 -6.56 -11.65 -4.79
CA CYS A 91 -5.65 -12.60 -4.14
C CYS A 91 -4.85 -11.95 -3.01
N ASN A 92 -4.20 -12.78 -2.20
CA ASN A 92 -3.40 -12.34 -1.08
C ASN A 92 -1.96 -12.02 -1.53
N ALA A 93 -1.33 -11.03 -0.88
CA ALA A 93 0.07 -10.67 -1.09
C ALA A 93 1.05 -11.84 -0.85
N GLU A 94 0.66 -12.81 -0.05
CA GLU A 94 1.45 -14.01 0.27
C GLU A 94 1.41 -15.08 -0.83
N ARG A 95 0.49 -14.94 -1.81
CA ARG A 95 0.34 -15.85 -2.96
C ARG A 95 -0.38 -15.12 -4.10
N LEU A 96 0.39 -14.56 -5.02
CA LEU A 96 -0.15 -13.68 -6.08
C LEU A 96 -0.72 -14.43 -7.29
N ASN A 97 -0.39 -15.71 -7.45
CA ASN A 97 -0.82 -16.52 -8.59
C ASN A 97 -0.54 -15.85 -9.95
N VAL A 98 0.65 -15.31 -10.11
CA VAL A 98 1.18 -14.74 -11.35
C VAL A 98 2.55 -15.34 -11.63
N PRO A 99 3.01 -15.35 -12.90
CA PRO A 99 4.32 -15.89 -13.26
C PRO A 99 5.47 -15.16 -12.56
N ASP A 100 6.60 -15.83 -12.41
CA ASP A 100 7.85 -15.26 -11.94
C ASP A 100 8.36 -14.19 -12.92
N ASN A 101 9.19 -13.27 -12.44
CA ASN A 101 9.92 -12.31 -13.27
C ASN A 101 9.03 -11.54 -14.27
N SER A 102 7.81 -11.16 -13.86
CA SER A 102 6.78 -10.60 -14.75
C SER A 102 6.65 -9.09 -14.69
N PHE A 103 7.08 -8.46 -13.59
CA PHE A 103 6.86 -7.04 -13.33
C PHE A 103 8.16 -6.26 -13.16
N ASP A 104 8.17 -5.03 -13.64
CA ASP A 104 9.29 -4.11 -13.47
C ASP A 104 9.19 -3.39 -12.12
N PHE A 105 7.97 -3.15 -11.63
CA PHE A 105 7.70 -2.50 -10.36
C PHE A 105 6.66 -3.28 -9.54
N TYR A 106 6.86 -3.28 -8.23
CA TYR A 106 5.90 -3.77 -7.25
C TYR A 106 5.65 -2.66 -6.23
N THR A 107 4.39 -2.28 -6.03
CA THR A 107 3.99 -1.36 -4.97
C THR A 107 3.10 -2.05 -3.96
N ILE A 108 3.28 -1.68 -2.70
CA ILE A 108 2.35 -1.96 -1.61
C ILE A 108 2.28 -0.73 -0.71
N SER A 109 1.10 -0.09 -0.64
CA SER A 109 0.90 1.14 0.13
C SER A 109 -0.14 0.93 1.21
N PHE A 110 0.27 1.11 2.48
CA PHE A 110 -0.56 0.92 3.67
C PHE A 110 -1.23 -0.45 3.76
N GLY A 111 -0.60 -1.47 3.15
CA GLY A 111 -1.13 -2.81 3.04
C GLY A 111 -0.28 -3.89 3.71
N LEU A 112 1.05 -3.70 3.80
CA LEU A 112 1.97 -4.74 4.27
C LEU A 112 1.75 -5.11 5.74
N ARG A 113 1.34 -4.17 6.59
CA ARG A 113 1.02 -4.42 8.01
C ARG A 113 -0.16 -5.39 8.20
N ASN A 114 -1.01 -5.54 7.17
CA ASN A 114 -2.17 -6.44 7.19
C ASN A 114 -1.84 -7.86 6.70
N ALA A 115 -0.62 -8.11 6.22
CA ALA A 115 -0.18 -9.44 5.84
C ALA A 115 -0.05 -10.35 7.06
N LYS A 116 -0.58 -11.57 6.98
CA LYS A 116 -0.43 -12.57 8.04
C LYS A 116 1.02 -12.99 8.21
N ASN A 117 1.77 -13.03 7.11
CA ASN A 117 3.18 -13.38 7.09
C ASN A 117 3.95 -12.45 6.14
N ILE A 118 4.61 -11.45 6.73
CA ILE A 118 5.42 -10.46 5.99
C ILE A 118 6.52 -11.14 5.17
N ASN A 119 7.20 -12.16 5.71
CA ASN A 119 8.27 -12.84 5.00
C ASN A 119 7.76 -13.56 3.75
N LYS A 120 6.58 -14.19 3.80
CA LYS A 120 5.95 -14.78 2.61
C LYS A 120 5.59 -13.72 1.58
N SER A 121 5.05 -12.58 2.01
CA SER A 121 4.71 -11.47 1.12
C SER A 121 5.95 -10.89 0.43
N LEU A 122 7.06 -10.73 1.15
CA LEU A 122 8.31 -10.24 0.59
C LEU A 122 8.94 -11.24 -0.38
N LYS A 123 8.94 -12.54 -0.05
CA LYS A 123 9.42 -13.59 -0.98
C LYS A 123 8.59 -13.64 -2.26
N GLU A 124 7.27 -13.49 -2.14
CA GLU A 124 6.37 -13.45 -3.29
C GLU A 124 6.58 -12.18 -4.13
N ALA A 125 6.79 -11.03 -3.49
CA ALA A 125 7.15 -9.79 -4.17
C ALA A 125 8.47 -9.93 -4.95
N HIS A 126 9.48 -10.55 -4.34
CA HIS A 126 10.76 -10.82 -5.01
C HIS A 126 10.58 -11.77 -6.20
N ARG A 127 9.79 -12.84 -6.05
CA ARG A 127 9.54 -13.84 -7.10
C ARG A 127 8.93 -13.22 -8.36
N VAL A 128 7.97 -12.33 -8.20
CA VAL A 128 7.23 -11.75 -9.34
C VAL A 128 7.96 -10.60 -10.03
N LEU A 129 8.95 -10.01 -9.36
CA LEU A 129 9.78 -8.96 -9.93
C LEU A 129 10.84 -9.53 -10.87
N LYS A 130 11.06 -8.84 -11.98
CA LYS A 130 12.18 -9.11 -12.89
C LYS A 130 13.52 -8.79 -12.21
N SER A 131 14.60 -9.34 -12.75
CA SER A 131 15.94 -8.87 -12.40
C SER A 131 16.05 -7.35 -12.65
N GLY A 132 16.55 -6.61 -11.64
CA GLY A 132 16.57 -5.15 -11.65
C GLY A 132 15.23 -4.48 -11.43
N GLY A 133 14.16 -5.23 -11.19
CA GLY A 133 12.85 -4.71 -10.78
C GLY A 133 12.88 -4.09 -9.39
N ARG A 134 11.98 -3.16 -9.11
CA ARG A 134 11.97 -2.40 -7.86
C ARG A 134 10.74 -2.73 -7.01
N PHE A 135 10.97 -3.03 -5.73
CA PHE A 135 9.95 -3.14 -4.69
C PHE A 135 9.85 -1.83 -3.93
N LEU A 136 8.65 -1.26 -3.85
CA LEU A 136 8.39 -0.02 -3.12
C LEU A 136 7.26 -0.25 -2.12
N CYS A 137 7.58 -0.04 -0.86
CA CYS A 137 6.65 -0.15 0.26
C CYS A 137 6.44 1.22 0.90
N LEU A 138 5.19 1.68 0.95
CA LEU A 138 4.79 2.84 1.74
C LEU A 138 3.96 2.36 2.92
N GLU A 139 4.45 2.57 4.13
CA GLU A 139 3.77 2.08 5.33
C GLU A 139 4.00 3.03 6.50
N PHE A 140 3.04 3.06 7.41
CA PHE A 140 3.25 3.68 8.72
C PHE A 140 4.27 2.87 9.51
N SER A 141 5.17 3.56 10.18
CA SER A 141 6.23 2.93 10.96
C SER A 141 6.41 3.61 12.30
N LYS A 142 7.25 3.02 13.14
CA LYS A 142 7.60 3.59 14.44
C LYS A 142 8.36 4.90 14.25
N ILE A 143 8.03 5.88 15.08
CA ILE A 143 8.70 7.19 15.10
C ILE A 143 9.92 7.06 16.01
N GLU A 144 11.12 7.32 15.48
CA GLU A 144 12.37 7.21 16.25
C GLU A 144 12.60 8.42 17.19
N ASN A 145 12.00 9.57 16.91
CA ASN A 145 12.09 10.75 17.77
C ASN A 145 11.08 10.66 18.91
N ASN A 146 11.55 10.58 20.15
CA ASN A 146 10.72 10.39 21.34
C ASN A 146 9.64 11.48 21.52
N ASN A 147 9.95 12.74 21.24
CA ASN A 147 8.98 13.83 21.39
C ASN A 147 7.86 13.74 20.36
N LEU A 148 8.21 13.43 19.11
CA LEU A 148 7.23 13.21 18.04
C LEU A 148 6.44 11.94 18.29
N GLU A 149 7.03 10.90 18.85
CA GLU A 149 6.33 9.67 19.20
C GLU A 149 5.25 9.92 20.26
N ILE A 150 5.56 10.68 21.30
CA ILE A 150 4.60 11.04 22.36
C ILE A 150 3.44 11.85 21.77
N LEU A 151 3.75 12.85 20.93
CA LEU A 151 2.74 13.65 20.25
C LEU A 151 1.83 12.82 19.38
N TYR A 152 2.42 11.93 18.56
CA TYR A 152 1.67 11.03 17.68
C TYR A 152 0.84 10.01 18.47
N LYS A 153 1.36 9.44 19.56
CA LYS A 153 0.60 8.54 20.45
C LYS A 153 -0.63 9.24 21.05
N ASN A 154 -0.51 10.49 21.46
CA ASN A 154 -1.66 11.25 21.96
C ASN A 154 -2.68 11.54 20.86
N TYR A 155 -2.21 11.89 19.66
CA TYR A 155 -3.07 12.07 18.49
C TYR A 155 -3.78 10.76 18.13
N SER A 156 -3.06 9.64 18.06
CA SER A 156 -3.62 8.34 17.65
C SER A 156 -4.74 7.84 18.56
N LYS A 157 -4.71 8.20 19.86
CA LYS A 157 -5.82 7.89 20.81
C LYS A 157 -7.13 8.62 20.46
N LEU A 158 -7.06 9.77 19.78
CA LEU A 158 -8.23 10.54 19.37
C LEU A 158 -8.84 10.02 18.06
N ILE A 159 -8.06 9.33 17.24
CA ILE A 159 -8.45 8.88 15.90
C ILE A 159 -9.71 8.01 15.90
N PRO A 160 -9.89 7.02 16.80
CA PRO A 160 -11.12 6.25 16.83
C PRO A 160 -12.37 7.10 17.11
N LYS A 161 -12.26 8.12 17.98
CA LYS A 161 -13.37 9.06 18.26
C LYS A 161 -13.66 9.96 17.04
N ILE A 162 -12.62 10.48 16.40
CA ILE A 162 -12.77 11.27 15.18
C ILE A 162 -13.39 10.42 14.08
N GLY A 163 -12.96 9.19 13.91
CA GLY A 163 -13.53 8.24 12.95
C GLY A 163 -14.99 7.93 13.19
N GLU A 164 -15.40 7.79 14.45
CA GLU A 164 -16.78 7.59 14.83
C GLU A 164 -17.66 8.82 14.46
N ILE A 165 -17.17 10.03 14.70
CA ILE A 165 -17.89 11.26 14.38
C ILE A 165 -17.99 11.47 12.85
N VAL A 166 -16.89 11.29 12.13
CA VAL A 166 -16.81 11.61 10.69
C VAL A 166 -17.41 10.52 9.81
N VAL A 167 -17.24 9.26 10.21
CA VAL A 167 -17.58 8.10 9.37
C VAL A 167 -18.71 7.27 9.96
N GLY A 168 -19.03 7.45 11.25
CA GLY A 168 -20.02 6.67 11.98
C GLY A 168 -19.51 5.29 12.44
N GLU A 169 -18.20 5.05 12.40
CA GLU A 169 -17.60 3.74 12.68
C GLU A 169 -16.30 3.90 13.47
N LYS A 170 -16.23 3.32 14.68
CA LYS A 170 -15.05 3.37 15.56
C LYS A 170 -14.07 2.21 15.34
N LYS A 171 -14.60 0.99 15.23
CA LYS A 171 -13.80 -0.25 15.17
C LYS A 171 -12.74 -0.28 14.06
N PRO A 172 -12.98 0.18 12.81
CA PRO A 172 -11.95 0.20 11.78
C PRO A 172 -10.76 1.08 12.13
N TYR A 173 -10.99 2.18 12.84
CA TYR A 173 -9.93 3.10 13.28
C TYR A 173 -9.14 2.55 14.47
N GLU A 174 -9.79 1.86 15.41
CA GLU A 174 -9.11 1.11 16.47
C GLU A 174 -8.18 0.04 15.89
N TYR A 175 -8.68 -0.72 14.91
CA TYR A 175 -7.87 -1.68 14.18
C TYR A 175 -6.68 -1.02 13.47
N LEU A 176 -6.91 0.12 12.81
CA LEU A 176 -5.87 0.86 12.09
C LEU A 176 -4.76 1.30 13.05
N VAL A 177 -5.08 1.95 14.16
CA VAL A 177 -4.12 2.38 15.18
C VAL A 177 -3.34 1.18 15.71
N LYS A 178 -4.04 0.11 16.14
CA LYS A 178 -3.41 -1.11 16.66
C LYS A 178 -2.50 -1.80 15.65
N SER A 179 -2.89 -1.83 14.37
CA SER A 179 -2.08 -2.44 13.33
C SER A 179 -0.79 -1.67 13.05
N ILE A 180 -0.82 -0.33 13.18
CA ILE A 180 0.37 0.52 13.06
C ILE A 180 1.31 0.33 14.26
N GLU A 181 0.77 0.32 15.48
CA GLU A 181 1.55 0.11 16.70
C GLU A 181 2.27 -1.24 16.71
N ASN A 182 1.62 -2.29 16.20
CA ASN A 182 2.16 -3.64 16.11
C ASN A 182 3.07 -3.88 14.90
N PHE A 183 3.16 -2.92 13.97
CA PHE A 183 4.00 -3.10 12.80
C PHE A 183 5.50 -3.03 13.16
N ILE A 184 6.31 -3.73 12.39
CA ILE A 184 7.76 -3.78 12.56
C ILE A 184 8.42 -2.44 12.26
N SER A 185 9.59 -2.19 12.84
CA SER A 185 10.38 -0.97 12.54
C SER A 185 10.97 -0.99 11.12
N GLN A 186 11.42 0.18 10.64
CA GLN A 186 12.09 0.29 9.34
C GLN A 186 13.32 -0.64 9.26
N LYS A 187 14.14 -0.68 10.30
CA LYS A 187 15.34 -1.55 10.36
C LYS A 187 14.96 -3.02 10.22
N GLN A 188 13.94 -3.47 10.95
CA GLN A 188 13.44 -4.85 10.86
C GLN A 188 12.86 -5.17 9.48
N LEU A 189 12.17 -4.20 8.84
CA LEU A 189 11.66 -4.39 7.48
C LEU A 189 12.81 -4.54 6.48
N ILE A 190 13.84 -3.69 6.54
CA ILE A 190 15.04 -3.77 5.70
C ILE A 190 15.73 -5.13 5.84
N GLU A 191 15.90 -5.62 7.09
CA GLU A 191 16.47 -6.95 7.34
C GLU A 191 15.64 -8.07 6.68
N LYS A 192 14.32 -8.03 6.82
CA LYS A 192 13.42 -9.00 6.17
C LYS A 192 13.45 -8.91 4.64
N MET A 193 13.59 -7.71 4.08
CA MET A 193 13.79 -7.53 2.64
C MET A 193 15.09 -8.19 2.19
N LYS A 194 16.21 -7.94 2.88
CA LYS A 194 17.50 -8.59 2.59
C LYS A 194 17.41 -10.12 2.68
N GLN A 195 16.75 -10.65 3.72
CA GLN A 195 16.50 -12.11 3.88
C GLN A 195 15.60 -12.68 2.76
N SER A 196 14.84 -11.83 2.08
CA SER A 196 14.01 -12.17 0.92
C SER A 196 14.72 -11.90 -0.42
N ASN A 197 16.06 -11.76 -0.40
CA ASN A 197 16.96 -11.57 -1.55
C ASN A 197 16.85 -10.18 -2.23
N PHE A 198 16.19 -9.19 -1.62
CA PHE A 198 16.29 -7.82 -2.11
C PHE A 198 17.68 -7.26 -1.87
N LYS A 199 18.18 -6.49 -2.85
CA LYS A 199 19.46 -5.78 -2.79
C LYS A 199 19.21 -4.27 -2.78
N ASN A 200 20.16 -3.52 -2.26
CA ASN A 200 20.11 -2.05 -2.21
C ASN A 200 18.85 -1.53 -1.49
N CYS A 201 18.56 -2.10 -0.30
CA CYS A 201 17.44 -1.70 0.57
C CYS A 201 17.80 -0.49 1.43
#